data_ff1370f256059e6c1fe404377e69c40c
#
_entry.id   ff1370f256059e6c1fe404377e69c40c
#
_cell.length_a   1.000
_cell.length_b   1.000
_cell.length_c   1.000
_cell.angle_alpha   90.00
_cell.angle_beta   90.00
_cell.angle_gamma   90.00
#
_symmetry.space_group_name_H-M   'P 1'
#
loop_
_entity.id
_entity.type
_entity.pdbx_description
1 polymer ?
#
loop_
_entity_poly.entity_id
_entity_poly.type
_entity_poly.pdbx_seq_one_letter_code
_entity_poly.pdbx_strand_id
1 'polypeptide(L)'
;MKQIGLILVILTMGIMLIQCGGEKEEPMAKAPEKPAATDAVEASGTSDAMAEMSYDLDNGEAIYKKFCFACHDAGLAGAARHADKERWTESAAKGVPTLVSNVTNGYQGKYGIIPPKGTCMECSDQDIIDAVHYQLSMGGVLE
;
A
#
# COMPACT_ATOMS: atom_id res chain seq x y z
N MET A 1 20.48 58.68 12.22
CA MET A 1 19.64 58.77 11.00
C MET A 1 19.72 57.55 10.09
N LYS A 2 20.73 56.69 10.16
CA LYS A 2 20.83 55.45 9.34
C LYS A 2 19.95 54.29 9.81
N GLN A 3 19.62 54.26 11.10
CA GLN A 3 18.84 53.17 11.69
C GLN A 3 17.33 53.24 11.39
N ILE A 4 16.80 54.45 11.19
CA ILE A 4 15.36 54.67 10.95
C ILE A 4 14.98 54.24 9.51
N GLY A 5 15.89 54.39 8.56
CA GLY A 5 15.65 53.95 7.16
C GLY A 5 15.53 52.44 7.02
N LEU A 6 16.28 51.66 7.80
CA LEU A 6 16.27 50.20 7.73
C LEU A 6 14.97 49.60 8.31
N ILE A 7 14.44 50.20 9.36
CA ILE A 7 13.16 49.76 9.99
C ILE A 7 11.97 50.04 9.05
N LEU A 8 12.00 51.15 8.33
CA LEU A 8 10.93 51.53 7.40
C LEU A 8 10.87 50.58 6.17
N VAL A 9 12.02 50.11 5.69
CA VAL A 9 12.10 49.16 4.57
C VAL A 9 11.58 47.78 4.97
N ILE A 10 11.85 47.35 6.22
CA ILE A 10 11.37 46.04 6.72
C ILE A 10 9.86 46.07 6.94
N LEU A 11 9.28 47.21 7.35
CA LEU A 11 7.84 47.34 7.60
C LEU A 11 7.03 47.35 6.31
N THR A 12 7.57 47.82 5.18
CA THR A 12 6.86 47.83 3.87
C THR A 12 6.90 46.52 3.18
N MET A 13 7.87 45.62 3.49
CA MET A 13 8.00 44.31 2.87
C MET A 13 7.09 43.22 3.52
N GLY A 14 6.57 43.52 4.73
CA GLY A 14 5.69 42.60 5.48
C GLY A 14 4.21 42.62 5.12
N ILE A 15 3.76 43.61 4.31
CA ILE A 15 2.30 43.83 4.05
C ILE A 15 1.85 43.19 2.72
N MET A 16 2.74 42.62 1.93
CA MET A 16 2.40 42.13 0.56
C MET A 16 2.16 40.62 0.46
N LEU A 17 1.99 39.89 1.57
CA LEU A 17 1.79 38.43 1.56
C LEU A 17 0.41 37.94 2.06
N ILE A 18 -0.59 38.84 2.14
CA ILE A 18 -1.96 38.41 2.49
C ILE A 18 -2.91 38.85 1.37
N GLN A 19 -2.75 38.26 0.20
CA GLN A 19 -3.80 38.19 -0.80
C GLN A 19 -3.63 36.88 -1.59
N CYS A 20 -3.96 35.77 -0.96
CA CYS A 20 -4.30 34.57 -1.70
C CYS A 20 -5.83 34.44 -1.61
N GLY A 21 -6.40 34.71 -2.74
CA GLY A 21 -7.80 34.90 -3.04
C GLY A 21 -8.65 33.68 -2.73
N GLY A 22 -9.94 34.00 -2.57
CA GLY A 22 -11.02 33.07 -2.39
C GLY A 22 -11.04 31.99 -3.47
N GLU A 23 -10.85 30.77 -3.01
CA GLU A 23 -11.16 29.56 -3.73
C GLU A 23 -12.69 29.48 -3.77
N LYS A 24 -13.23 29.62 -4.95
CA LYS A 24 -14.63 29.27 -5.23
C LYS A 24 -14.72 27.75 -4.98
N GLU A 25 -15.48 27.37 -3.98
CA GLU A 25 -15.98 26.01 -3.84
C GLU A 25 -16.81 25.67 -5.08
N GLU A 26 -16.22 24.96 -6.03
CA GLU A 26 -17.00 24.21 -7.00
C GLU A 26 -17.63 23.02 -6.25
N PRO A 27 -18.92 22.74 -6.44
CA PRO A 27 -19.54 21.59 -5.81
C PRO A 27 -18.87 20.33 -6.34
N MET A 28 -18.17 19.61 -5.46
CA MET A 28 -17.63 18.28 -5.71
C MET A 28 -18.75 17.41 -6.29
N ALA A 29 -18.58 17.05 -7.55
CA ALA A 29 -19.39 16.03 -8.18
C ALA A 29 -19.32 14.77 -7.30
N LYS A 30 -20.48 14.38 -6.79
CA LYS A 30 -20.73 13.18 -6.01
C LYS A 30 -20.08 12.01 -6.74
N ALA A 31 -19.01 11.46 -6.17
CA ALA A 31 -18.41 10.21 -6.64
C ALA A 31 -19.53 9.15 -6.69
N PRO A 32 -19.57 8.31 -7.72
CA PRO A 32 -20.55 7.25 -7.77
C PRO A 32 -20.35 6.34 -6.56
N GLU A 33 -21.39 6.27 -5.75
CA GLU A 33 -21.53 5.36 -4.64
C GLU A 33 -21.41 3.93 -5.20
N LYS A 34 -20.28 3.30 -4.94
CA LYS A 34 -20.09 1.87 -5.23
C LYS A 34 -21.09 1.12 -4.37
N PRO A 35 -21.97 0.28 -4.95
CA PRO A 35 -22.90 -0.51 -4.15
C PRO A 35 -22.10 -1.37 -3.17
N ALA A 36 -22.51 -1.32 -1.90
CA ALA A 36 -22.07 -2.24 -0.88
C ALA A 36 -22.39 -3.66 -1.34
N ALA A 37 -21.38 -4.39 -1.76
CA ALA A 37 -21.50 -5.83 -1.93
C ALA A 37 -21.47 -6.45 -0.53
N THR A 38 -22.64 -6.62 0.05
CA THR A 38 -22.92 -7.65 1.01
C THR A 38 -22.98 -8.95 0.22
N ASP A 39 -21.88 -9.68 0.23
CA ASP A 39 -21.94 -11.12 0.08
C ASP A 39 -20.82 -11.69 0.94
N ALA A 40 -21.24 -12.21 2.09
CA ALA A 40 -20.47 -13.16 2.85
C ALA A 40 -20.32 -14.40 1.96
N VAL A 41 -19.21 -14.46 1.23
CA VAL A 41 -18.75 -15.73 0.67
C VAL A 41 -18.17 -16.49 1.85
N GLU A 42 -18.92 -17.46 2.32
CA GLU A 42 -18.48 -18.47 3.27
C GLU A 42 -17.16 -19.05 2.76
N ALA A 43 -16.09 -18.80 3.53
CA ALA A 43 -14.81 -19.44 3.34
C ALA A 43 -14.92 -20.92 3.76
N SER A 44 -15.52 -21.74 2.89
CA SER A 44 -15.35 -23.17 2.86
C SER A 44 -14.51 -23.51 1.66
N GLY A 45 -13.22 -23.40 1.80
CA GLY A 45 -12.23 -23.68 0.75
C GLY A 45 -10.93 -24.15 1.39
N THR A 46 -10.93 -25.40 1.78
CA THR A 46 -9.89 -26.43 1.74
C THR A 46 -8.45 -25.95 1.65
N SER A 47 -7.67 -26.36 2.62
CA SER A 47 -6.20 -26.36 2.65
C SER A 47 -5.52 -26.98 1.40
N ASP A 48 -6.25 -27.61 0.53
CA ASP A 48 -5.73 -28.23 -0.69
C ASP A 48 -5.51 -27.24 -1.86
N ALA A 49 -6.15 -26.07 -1.86
CA ALA A 49 -5.94 -25.08 -2.93
C ALA A 49 -4.60 -24.32 -2.80
N MET A 50 -3.91 -24.46 -1.66
CA MET A 50 -2.60 -23.83 -1.43
C MET A 50 -1.43 -24.62 -2.04
N ALA A 51 -1.64 -25.91 -2.37
CA ALA A 51 -0.60 -26.81 -2.86
C ALA A 51 -0.40 -26.77 -4.39
N GLU A 52 -1.22 -26.08 -5.15
CA GLU A 52 -1.19 -26.14 -6.62
C GLU A 52 -0.69 -24.89 -7.35
N MET A 53 -0.37 -23.80 -6.65
CA MET A 53 0.24 -22.64 -7.32
C MET A 53 1.74 -22.86 -7.40
N SER A 54 2.24 -23.20 -8.59
CA SER A 54 3.67 -23.22 -8.84
C SER A 54 4.27 -21.84 -8.57
N TYR A 55 5.35 -21.75 -7.83
CA TYR A 55 6.04 -20.50 -7.52
C TYR A 55 7.57 -20.66 -7.59
N ASP A 56 8.24 -19.56 -7.83
CA ASP A 56 9.70 -19.45 -7.86
C ASP A 56 10.15 -18.41 -6.81
N LEU A 57 10.81 -18.89 -5.74
CA LEU A 57 11.27 -18.01 -4.66
C LEU A 57 12.41 -17.10 -5.09
N ASP A 58 13.24 -17.49 -6.05
CA ASP A 58 14.35 -16.66 -6.54
C ASP A 58 13.79 -15.48 -7.35
N ASN A 59 12.80 -15.74 -8.22
CA ASN A 59 12.08 -14.68 -8.90
C ASN A 59 11.30 -13.81 -7.90
N GLY A 60 10.63 -14.43 -6.94
CA GLY A 60 9.92 -13.73 -5.87
C GLY A 60 10.81 -12.78 -5.07
N GLU A 61 12.05 -13.22 -4.74
CA GLU A 61 13.05 -12.38 -4.10
C GLU A 61 13.45 -11.17 -4.96
N ALA A 62 13.67 -11.39 -6.25
CA ALA A 62 14.04 -10.33 -7.18
C ALA A 62 12.94 -9.26 -7.30
N ILE A 63 11.68 -9.69 -7.44
CA ILE A 63 10.51 -8.80 -7.47
C ILE A 63 10.34 -8.07 -6.14
N TYR A 64 10.43 -8.78 -5.03
CA TYR A 64 10.34 -8.20 -3.68
C TYR A 64 11.36 -7.08 -3.47
N LYS A 65 12.64 -7.34 -3.76
CA LYS A 65 13.72 -6.35 -3.59
C LYS A 65 13.49 -5.09 -4.39
N LYS A 66 12.89 -5.22 -5.57
CA LYS A 66 12.68 -4.10 -6.50
C LYS A 66 11.45 -3.26 -6.15
N PHE A 67 10.35 -3.89 -5.73
CA PHE A 67 9.05 -3.22 -5.65
C PHE A 67 8.38 -3.25 -4.27
N CYS A 68 8.69 -4.22 -3.42
CA CYS A 68 7.97 -4.46 -2.17
C CYS A 68 8.78 -4.04 -0.93
N PHE A 69 10.12 -4.16 -1.03
CA PHE A 69 11.06 -3.93 0.06
C PHE A 69 10.86 -2.59 0.76
N ALA A 70 10.70 -1.51 -0.01
CA ALA A 70 10.63 -0.16 0.55
C ALA A 70 9.52 0.00 1.61
N CYS A 71 8.37 -0.65 1.40
CA CYS A 71 7.28 -0.61 2.36
C CYS A 71 7.41 -1.70 3.43
N HIS A 72 7.74 -2.94 3.04
CA HIS A 72 7.74 -4.08 3.95
C HIS A 72 8.95 -4.14 4.89
N ASP A 73 10.08 -3.53 4.55
CA ASP A 73 11.22 -3.41 5.47
C ASP A 73 10.94 -2.37 6.57
N ALA A 74 10.47 -1.19 6.18
CA ALA A 74 10.22 -0.09 7.09
C ALA A 74 8.83 -0.11 7.77
N GLY A 75 7.89 -0.91 7.29
CA GLY A 75 6.49 -0.90 7.74
C GLY A 75 5.69 0.30 7.24
N LEU A 76 6.07 0.87 6.09
CA LEU A 76 5.38 2.03 5.51
C LEU A 76 3.95 1.68 5.10
N ALA A 77 3.06 2.67 5.17
CA ALA A 77 1.64 2.53 4.83
C ALA A 77 0.94 1.34 5.52
N GLY A 78 1.47 0.89 6.66
CA GLY A 78 0.95 -0.24 7.40
C GLY A 78 1.37 -1.62 6.86
N ALA A 79 2.38 -1.70 5.99
CA ALA A 79 2.91 -2.98 5.52
C ALA A 79 3.46 -3.84 6.66
N ALA A 80 3.23 -5.15 6.60
CA ALA A 80 3.78 -6.10 7.56
C ALA A 80 5.31 -6.18 7.39
N ARG A 81 6.06 -5.98 8.46
CA ARG A 81 7.51 -6.21 8.46
C ARG A 81 7.79 -7.71 8.59
N HIS A 82 8.92 -8.19 8.06
CA HIS A 82 9.25 -9.63 8.13
C HIS A 82 9.33 -10.16 9.56
N ALA A 83 9.74 -9.34 10.52
CA ALA A 83 9.80 -9.72 11.93
C ALA A 83 8.42 -9.82 12.61
N ASP A 84 7.36 -9.36 11.96
CA ASP A 84 6.01 -9.28 12.51
C ASP A 84 5.24 -10.59 12.26
N LYS A 85 5.65 -11.64 12.95
CA LYS A 85 5.11 -13.00 12.77
C LYS A 85 3.61 -13.10 12.99
N GLU A 86 3.07 -12.36 13.94
CA GLU A 86 1.63 -12.37 14.24
C GLU A 86 0.84 -11.90 13.01
N ARG A 87 1.26 -10.82 12.37
CA ARG A 87 0.62 -10.31 11.17
C ARG A 87 0.77 -11.22 9.97
N TRP A 88 1.91 -11.90 9.84
CA TRP A 88 2.11 -12.89 8.79
C TRP A 88 1.23 -14.11 8.98
N THR A 89 1.10 -14.59 10.22
CA THR A 89 0.17 -15.67 10.57
C THR A 89 -1.28 -15.29 10.25
N GLU A 90 -1.71 -14.08 10.64
CA GLU A 90 -3.04 -13.56 10.30
C GLU A 90 -3.25 -13.45 8.78
N SER A 91 -2.21 -13.05 8.06
CA SER A 91 -2.27 -12.95 6.60
C SER A 91 -2.36 -14.33 5.94
N ALA A 92 -1.50 -15.27 6.33
CA ALA A 92 -1.47 -16.63 5.79
C ALA A 92 -2.82 -17.35 6.00
N ALA A 93 -3.49 -17.10 7.12
CA ALA A 93 -4.83 -17.66 7.41
C ALA A 93 -5.90 -17.28 6.37
N LYS A 94 -5.69 -16.26 5.56
CA LYS A 94 -6.60 -15.87 4.46
C LYS A 94 -6.42 -16.73 3.21
N GLY A 95 -5.35 -17.49 3.14
CA GLY A 95 -4.95 -18.30 2.00
C GLY A 95 -4.25 -17.51 0.89
N VAL A 96 -3.30 -18.17 0.21
CA VAL A 96 -2.48 -17.56 -0.85
C VAL A 96 -3.31 -16.95 -1.97
N PRO A 97 -4.37 -17.60 -2.49
CA PRO A 97 -5.19 -17.02 -3.56
C PRO A 97 -5.77 -15.64 -3.17
N THR A 98 -6.23 -15.50 -1.92
CA THR A 98 -6.73 -14.22 -1.41
C THR A 98 -5.63 -13.16 -1.33
N LEU A 99 -4.44 -13.54 -0.86
CA LEU A 99 -3.31 -12.63 -0.77
C LEU A 99 -2.86 -12.16 -2.16
N VAL A 100 -2.73 -13.07 -3.11
CA VAL A 100 -2.40 -12.75 -4.51
C VAL A 100 -3.44 -11.81 -5.11
N SER A 101 -4.73 -12.09 -4.93
CA SER A 101 -5.81 -11.22 -5.40
C SER A 101 -5.72 -9.82 -4.79
N ASN A 102 -5.47 -9.73 -3.47
CA ASN A 102 -5.33 -8.45 -2.78
C ASN A 102 -4.13 -7.64 -3.30
N VAL A 103 -3.01 -8.28 -3.58
CA VAL A 103 -1.84 -7.60 -4.15
C VAL A 103 -2.10 -7.19 -5.59
N THR A 104 -2.67 -8.07 -6.42
CA THR A 104 -2.94 -7.80 -7.84
C THR A 104 -3.88 -6.61 -8.03
N ASN A 105 -4.97 -6.58 -7.26
CA ASN A 105 -6.03 -5.58 -7.44
C ASN A 105 -5.87 -4.35 -6.55
N GLY A 106 -4.93 -4.39 -5.60
CA GLY A 106 -4.87 -3.46 -4.50
C GLY A 106 -5.88 -3.81 -3.41
N TYR A 107 -5.56 -3.46 -2.18
CA TYR A 107 -6.39 -3.80 -1.03
C TYR A 107 -6.28 -2.75 0.06
N GLN A 108 -7.42 -2.36 0.63
CA GLN A 108 -7.46 -1.54 1.83
C GLN A 108 -7.95 -2.40 3.01
N GLY A 109 -7.05 -2.63 3.95
CA GLY A 109 -7.31 -3.42 5.15
C GLY A 109 -7.23 -2.62 6.44
N LYS A 110 -7.36 -3.32 7.56
CA LYS A 110 -7.31 -2.68 8.90
C LYS A 110 -5.97 -2.04 9.23
N TYR A 111 -4.89 -2.43 8.58
CA TYR A 111 -3.54 -1.94 8.86
C TYR A 111 -3.07 -0.86 7.88
N GLY A 112 -3.63 -0.82 6.68
CA GLY A 112 -3.20 0.11 5.65
C GLY A 112 -3.68 -0.28 4.26
N ILE A 113 -2.99 0.26 3.25
CA ILE A 113 -3.35 0.12 1.86
C ILE A 113 -2.22 -0.58 1.11
N ILE A 114 -2.58 -1.57 0.30
CA ILE A 114 -1.70 -2.15 -0.72
C ILE A 114 -2.13 -1.53 -2.07
N PRO A 115 -1.26 -0.79 -2.77
CA PRO A 115 -1.58 -0.33 -4.12
C PRO A 115 -1.64 -1.52 -5.10
N PRO A 116 -2.35 -1.40 -6.24
CA PRO A 116 -2.39 -2.46 -7.24
C PRO A 116 -0.99 -2.93 -7.62
N LYS A 117 -0.79 -4.26 -7.63
CA LYS A 117 0.48 -4.94 -7.88
C LYS A 117 1.64 -4.47 -7.00
N GLY A 118 1.36 -3.87 -5.82
CA GLY A 118 2.42 -3.31 -4.95
C GLY A 118 3.25 -2.23 -5.63
N THR A 119 2.70 -1.52 -6.62
CA THR A 119 3.34 -0.56 -7.54
C THR A 119 4.13 -1.18 -8.71
N CYS A 120 4.27 -2.48 -8.82
CA CYS A 120 4.90 -3.14 -9.96
C CYS A 120 3.92 -3.26 -11.14
N MET A 121 3.72 -2.19 -11.89
CA MET A 121 2.74 -2.21 -13.00
C MET A 121 3.17 -3.12 -14.16
N GLU A 122 4.47 -3.39 -14.30
CA GLU A 122 5.02 -4.29 -15.32
C GLU A 122 5.01 -5.77 -14.93
N CYS A 123 4.77 -6.09 -13.65
CA CYS A 123 4.76 -7.48 -13.18
C CYS A 123 3.63 -8.28 -13.82
N SER A 124 3.96 -9.49 -14.23
CA SER A 124 2.98 -10.51 -14.58
C SER A 124 2.23 -11.02 -13.34
N ASP A 125 1.18 -11.78 -13.53
CA ASP A 125 0.47 -12.41 -12.41
C ASP A 125 1.36 -13.45 -11.71
N GLN A 126 2.24 -14.15 -12.47
CA GLN A 126 3.21 -15.08 -11.90
C GLN A 126 4.23 -14.37 -11.02
N ASP A 127 4.73 -13.20 -11.41
CA ASP A 127 5.64 -12.42 -10.58
C ASP A 127 5.01 -12.02 -9.24
N ILE A 128 3.71 -11.72 -9.25
CA ILE A 128 2.97 -11.42 -8.01
C ILE A 128 2.81 -12.68 -7.14
N ILE A 129 2.52 -13.83 -7.75
CA ILE A 129 2.45 -15.12 -7.03
C ILE A 129 3.78 -15.41 -6.36
N ASP A 130 4.88 -15.31 -7.10
CA ASP A 130 6.23 -15.58 -6.61
C ASP A 130 6.60 -14.63 -5.46
N ALA A 131 6.33 -13.33 -5.63
CA ALA A 131 6.62 -12.33 -4.59
C ALA A 131 5.79 -12.51 -3.31
N VAL A 132 4.53 -12.96 -3.43
CA VAL A 132 3.68 -13.28 -2.27
C VAL A 132 4.25 -14.50 -1.52
N HIS A 133 4.62 -15.56 -2.23
CA HIS A 133 5.23 -16.74 -1.61
C HIS A 133 6.56 -16.39 -0.95
N TYR A 134 7.41 -15.59 -1.60
CA TYR A 134 8.66 -15.13 -1.01
C TYR A 134 8.43 -14.38 0.31
N GLN A 135 7.45 -13.46 0.35
CA GLN A 135 7.14 -12.71 1.58
C GLN A 135 6.59 -13.62 2.69
N LEU A 136 5.77 -14.61 2.36
CA LEU A 136 5.29 -15.60 3.34
C LEU A 136 6.44 -16.44 3.90
N SER A 137 7.41 -16.82 3.06
CA SER A 137 8.63 -17.53 3.50
C SER A 137 9.47 -16.66 4.45
N MET A 138 9.67 -15.38 4.12
CA MET A 138 10.38 -14.43 4.97
C MET A 138 9.63 -14.14 6.28
N GLY A 139 8.30 -14.17 6.26
CA GLY A 139 7.45 -14.09 7.45
C GLY A 139 7.48 -15.36 8.31
N GLY A 140 8.06 -16.45 7.81
CA GLY A 140 8.15 -17.74 8.50
C GLY A 140 6.82 -18.48 8.61
N VAL A 141 5.94 -18.31 7.62
CA VAL A 141 4.58 -18.90 7.56
C VAL A 141 4.31 -19.69 6.28
N LEU A 142 5.30 -19.81 5.41
CA LEU A 142 5.29 -20.73 4.27
C LEU A 142 5.88 -22.04 4.74
N GLU A 143 5.09 -23.10 4.70
CA GLU A 143 5.54 -24.49 4.99
C GLU A 143 5.79 -25.26 3.69
#